data_4c63e45f446a198cf93c3d006d3675f4
#
_entry.id   4c63e45f446a198cf93c3d006d3675f4
#
_cell.length_a   1.000
_cell.length_b   1.000
_cell.length_c   1.000
_cell.angle_alpha   90.00
_cell.angle_beta   90.00
_cell.angle_gamma   90.00
#
_symmetry.space_group_name_H-M   'P 1'
#
loop_
_entity.id
_entity.type
_entity.pdbx_description
1 polymer ?
#
loop_
_entity_poly.entity_id
_entity_poly.type
_entity_poly.pdbx_seq_one_letter_code
_entity_poly.pdbx_strand_id
1 'polypeptide(L)'
;MNDISEAIVQKTKFKLHADFLKKWIQTSGKEPLTEEQAIEEYDKSEKGIRYQLIEGKIINDNELNMSFDELKAFTETLVQKQMMQYGQIQEKEQLEGIVSNVLSNQEETRRISEQLMGDKMLKFYKEKAPLKIKKVGFDTFVKEAYGKA
;
A
#
# COMPACT_ATOMS: atom_id res chain seq x y z
N MET A 1 -4.51 -8.79 -4.75
CA MET A 1 -3.54 -8.45 -3.69
C MET A 1 -3.81 -9.21 -2.40
N ASN A 2 -5.05 -9.25 -1.89
CA ASN A 2 -5.38 -9.88 -0.59
C ASN A 2 -4.89 -11.33 -0.43
N ASP A 3 -5.09 -12.18 -1.44
CA ASP A 3 -4.66 -13.60 -1.37
C ASP A 3 -3.14 -13.75 -1.26
N ILE A 4 -2.38 -12.86 -1.92
CA ILE A 4 -0.91 -12.85 -1.83
C ILE A 4 -0.46 -12.40 -0.45
N SER A 5 -1.04 -11.32 0.07
CA SER A 5 -0.74 -10.81 1.41
C SER A 5 -1.04 -11.84 2.49
N GLU A 6 -2.18 -12.52 2.39
CA GLU A 6 -2.54 -13.61 3.30
C GLU A 6 -1.56 -14.78 3.24
N ALA A 7 -1.21 -15.22 2.02
CA ALA A 7 -0.27 -16.32 1.84
C ALA A 7 1.12 -15.99 2.38
N ILE A 8 1.57 -14.75 2.20
CA ILE A 8 2.87 -14.29 2.71
C ILE A 8 2.87 -14.28 4.24
N VAL A 9 1.84 -13.72 4.88
CA VAL A 9 1.73 -13.69 6.35
C VAL A 9 1.66 -15.10 6.93
N GLN A 10 0.89 -16.01 6.32
CA GLN A 10 0.75 -17.39 6.78
C GLN A 10 2.05 -18.21 6.66
N LYS A 11 2.81 -17.99 5.57
CA LYS A 11 4.03 -18.75 5.28
C LYS A 11 5.28 -18.19 5.94
N THR A 12 5.29 -16.91 6.27
CA THR A 12 6.45 -16.24 6.88
C THR A 12 6.35 -16.28 8.40
N LYS A 13 7.11 -17.19 9.00
CA LYS A 13 7.13 -17.35 10.46
C LYS A 13 8.24 -16.53 11.08
N PHE A 14 7.90 -15.59 11.94
CA PHE A 14 8.81 -14.85 12.80
C PHE A 14 8.10 -14.45 14.09
N LYS A 15 8.89 -14.23 15.15
CA LYS A 15 8.35 -13.86 16.47
C LYS A 15 8.18 -12.34 16.53
N LEU A 16 6.97 -11.89 16.82
CA LEU A 16 6.73 -10.51 17.23
C LEU A 16 7.00 -10.36 18.73
N HIS A 17 7.50 -9.21 19.15
CA HIS A 17 7.61 -8.85 20.56
C HIS A 17 6.24 -8.36 21.08
N ALA A 18 5.31 -9.30 21.24
CA ALA A 18 3.91 -9.02 21.56
C ALA A 18 3.76 -8.17 22.84
N ASP A 19 4.52 -8.47 23.89
CA ASP A 19 4.46 -7.73 25.16
C ASP A 19 4.87 -6.27 24.98
N PHE A 20 5.92 -6.02 24.19
CA PHE A 20 6.34 -4.67 23.84
C PHE A 20 5.28 -3.94 23.03
N LEU A 21 4.72 -4.59 22.00
CA LEU A 21 3.72 -3.98 21.12
C LEU A 21 2.41 -3.67 21.87
N LYS A 22 1.95 -4.55 22.75
CA LYS A 22 0.79 -4.31 23.60
C LYS A 22 1.02 -3.09 24.51
N LYS A 23 2.19 -3.01 25.14
CA LYS A 23 2.55 -1.88 25.98
C LYS A 23 2.69 -0.59 25.20
N TRP A 24 3.23 -0.65 24.00
CA TRP A 24 3.32 0.49 23.10
C TRP A 24 1.91 0.96 22.66
N ILE A 25 1.02 0.07 22.25
CA ILE A 25 -0.38 0.38 21.92
C ILE A 25 -1.08 1.02 23.11
N GLN A 26 -0.87 0.51 24.32
CA GLN A 26 -1.45 1.05 25.54
C GLN A 26 -1.08 2.53 25.78
N THR A 27 0.15 2.93 25.44
CA THR A 27 0.69 4.23 25.82
C THR A 27 0.85 5.25 24.70
N SER A 28 0.78 4.82 23.42
CA SER A 28 1.08 5.69 22.26
C SER A 28 -0.13 6.48 21.74
N GLY A 29 -1.35 6.19 22.19
CA GLY A 29 -2.55 6.93 21.82
C GLY A 29 -2.65 8.30 22.50
N LYS A 30 -3.63 9.11 22.04
CA LYS A 30 -3.95 10.39 22.72
C LYS A 30 -4.46 10.18 24.14
N GLU A 31 -5.15 9.07 24.38
CA GLU A 31 -5.59 8.61 25.68
C GLU A 31 -5.02 7.21 25.93
N PRO A 32 -4.47 6.93 27.11
CA PRO A 32 -3.98 5.61 27.45
C PRO A 32 -5.13 4.58 27.48
N LEU A 33 -4.89 3.41 26.87
CA LEU A 33 -5.84 2.31 26.90
C LEU A 33 -5.67 1.48 28.17
N THR A 34 -6.71 0.76 28.57
CA THR A 34 -6.57 -0.28 29.58
C THR A 34 -5.75 -1.44 29.03
N GLU A 35 -5.23 -2.30 29.89
CA GLU A 35 -4.47 -3.48 29.47
C GLU A 35 -5.33 -4.41 28.57
N GLU A 36 -6.59 -4.62 28.95
CA GLU A 36 -7.54 -5.44 28.18
C GLU A 36 -7.80 -4.85 26.78
N GLN A 37 -8.02 -3.54 26.70
CA GLN A 37 -8.20 -2.84 25.42
C GLN A 37 -6.96 -2.91 24.54
N ALA A 38 -5.76 -2.79 25.12
CA ALA A 38 -4.51 -2.88 24.38
C ALA A 38 -4.26 -4.29 23.84
N ILE A 39 -4.66 -5.33 24.56
CA ILE A 39 -4.60 -6.72 24.10
C ILE A 39 -5.56 -6.92 22.91
N GLU A 40 -6.80 -6.48 23.05
CA GLU A 40 -7.79 -6.60 21.98
C GLU A 40 -7.37 -5.87 20.71
N GLU A 41 -6.80 -4.66 20.84
CA GLU A 41 -6.33 -3.87 19.71
C GLU A 41 -5.09 -4.49 19.05
N TYR A 42 -4.19 -5.08 19.86
CA TYR A 42 -3.06 -5.85 19.36
C TYR A 42 -3.55 -7.06 18.53
N ASP A 43 -4.49 -7.84 19.06
CA ASP A 43 -5.00 -9.02 18.37
C ASP A 43 -5.67 -8.69 17.04
N LYS A 44 -6.36 -7.55 16.94
CA LYS A 44 -6.95 -7.03 15.70
C LYS A 44 -5.87 -6.59 14.70
N SER A 45 -4.79 -6.00 15.17
CA SER A 45 -3.74 -5.40 14.33
C SER A 45 -2.55 -6.33 14.04
N GLU A 46 -2.39 -7.44 14.77
CA GLU A 46 -1.22 -8.32 14.65
C GLU A 46 -0.95 -8.76 13.21
N LYS A 47 -2.00 -9.16 12.47
CA LYS A 47 -1.88 -9.59 11.08
C LYS A 47 -1.39 -8.44 10.17
N GLY A 48 -1.89 -7.24 10.40
CA GLY A 48 -1.46 -6.03 9.70
C GLY A 48 -0.01 -5.67 9.98
N ILE A 49 0.40 -5.71 11.25
CA ILE A 49 1.78 -5.47 11.68
C ILE A 49 2.73 -6.49 11.03
N ARG A 50 2.37 -7.77 11.04
CA ARG A 50 3.16 -8.82 10.36
C ARG A 50 3.32 -8.51 8.88
N TYR A 51 2.23 -8.16 8.21
CA TYR A 51 2.27 -7.83 6.78
C TYR A 51 3.19 -6.64 6.51
N GLN A 52 3.08 -5.55 7.27
CA GLN A 52 3.91 -4.36 7.11
C GLN A 52 5.41 -4.67 7.28
N LEU A 53 5.77 -5.49 8.26
CA LEU A 53 7.16 -5.88 8.47
C LEU A 53 7.71 -6.74 7.33
N ILE A 54 6.90 -7.66 6.80
CA ILE A 54 7.27 -8.49 5.65
C ILE A 54 7.40 -7.63 4.40
N GLU A 55 6.44 -6.75 4.16
CA GLU A 55 6.44 -5.82 3.02
C GLU A 55 7.65 -4.90 3.05
N GLY A 56 7.96 -4.30 4.21
CA GLY A 56 9.16 -3.48 4.39
C GLY A 56 10.44 -4.24 4.09
N LYS A 57 10.50 -5.51 4.50
CA LYS A 57 11.66 -6.37 4.18
C LYS A 57 11.74 -6.68 2.68
N ILE A 58 10.62 -6.98 2.03
CA ILE A 58 10.57 -7.21 0.58
C ILE A 58 11.05 -5.97 -0.17
N ILE A 59 10.57 -4.79 0.21
CA ILE A 59 10.97 -3.52 -0.40
C ILE A 59 12.48 -3.31 -0.29
N ASN A 60 13.04 -3.50 0.90
CA ASN A 60 14.46 -3.30 1.14
C ASN A 60 15.34 -4.35 0.42
N ASP A 61 14.99 -5.63 0.52
CA ASP A 61 15.78 -6.72 -0.06
C ASP A 61 15.76 -6.73 -1.60
N ASN A 62 14.77 -6.08 -2.23
CA ASN A 62 14.61 -6.02 -3.69
C ASN A 62 14.78 -4.61 -4.27
N GLU A 63 15.30 -3.67 -3.48
CA GLU A 63 15.56 -2.29 -3.91
C GLU A 63 14.33 -1.59 -4.53
N LEU A 64 13.14 -1.89 -3.99
CA LEU A 64 11.88 -1.33 -4.47
C LEU A 64 11.59 0.07 -3.89
N ASN A 65 12.55 0.64 -3.16
CA ASN A 65 12.42 1.99 -2.63
C ASN A 65 12.06 2.99 -3.72
N MET A 66 11.25 3.96 -3.37
CA MET A 66 10.79 4.99 -4.27
C MET A 66 11.72 6.21 -4.17
N SER A 67 12.20 6.70 -5.32
CA SER A 67 12.91 7.97 -5.39
C SER A 67 11.94 9.14 -5.57
N PHE A 68 12.39 10.35 -5.25
CA PHE A 68 11.60 11.56 -5.50
C PHE A 68 11.32 11.76 -7.00
N ASP A 69 12.27 11.43 -7.87
CA ASP A 69 12.11 11.54 -9.30
C ASP A 69 11.05 10.58 -9.83
N GLU A 70 11.01 9.34 -9.33
CA GLU A 70 9.94 8.39 -9.65
C GLU A 70 8.57 8.91 -9.21
N LEU A 71 8.48 9.47 -8.00
CA LEU A 71 7.24 10.05 -7.48
C LEU A 71 6.78 11.23 -8.34
N LYS A 72 7.70 12.12 -8.72
CA LYS A 72 7.41 13.25 -9.60
C LYS A 72 6.90 12.78 -10.96
N ALA A 73 7.59 11.86 -11.62
CA ALA A 73 7.19 11.31 -12.93
C ALA A 73 5.83 10.59 -12.87
N PHE A 74 5.57 9.87 -11.79
CA PHE A 74 4.27 9.23 -11.59
C PHE A 74 3.16 10.26 -11.38
N THR A 75 3.41 11.31 -10.60
CA THR A 75 2.47 12.42 -10.40
C THR A 75 2.17 13.13 -11.72
N GLU A 76 3.17 13.39 -12.54
CA GLU A 76 2.98 13.96 -13.90
C GLU A 76 2.03 13.11 -14.72
N THR A 77 2.24 11.79 -14.72
CA THR A 77 1.37 10.84 -15.44
C THR A 77 -0.06 10.88 -14.95
N LEU A 78 -0.28 10.97 -13.65
CA LEU A 78 -1.64 11.06 -13.05
C LEU A 78 -2.32 12.36 -13.43
N VAL A 79 -1.62 13.49 -13.34
CA VAL A 79 -2.15 14.82 -13.70
C VAL A 79 -2.49 14.88 -15.17
N GLN A 80 -1.60 14.42 -16.06
CA GLN A 80 -1.85 14.36 -17.50
C GLN A 80 -3.09 13.51 -17.82
N LYS A 81 -3.19 12.33 -17.24
CA LYS A 81 -4.33 11.44 -17.44
C LYS A 81 -5.65 12.08 -17.01
N GLN A 82 -5.64 12.76 -15.87
CA GLN A 82 -6.81 13.48 -15.38
C GLN A 82 -7.20 14.63 -16.29
N MET A 83 -6.24 15.42 -16.76
CA MET A 83 -6.49 16.55 -17.67
C MET A 83 -6.99 16.10 -19.03
N MET A 84 -6.45 15.02 -19.60
CA MET A 84 -6.95 14.45 -20.85
C MET A 84 -8.43 14.03 -20.75
N GLN A 85 -8.89 13.56 -19.60
CA GLN A 85 -10.31 13.24 -19.39
C GLN A 85 -11.23 14.47 -19.48
N TYR A 86 -10.68 15.67 -19.18
CA TYR A 86 -11.41 16.94 -19.29
C TYR A 86 -11.12 17.68 -20.62
N GLY A 87 -10.46 17.03 -21.59
CA GLY A 87 -10.13 17.61 -22.89
C GLY A 87 -9.10 18.74 -22.83
N GLN A 88 -8.34 18.84 -21.74
CA GLN A 88 -7.31 19.87 -21.57
C GLN A 88 -5.92 19.27 -21.86
N ILE A 89 -5.24 19.85 -22.84
CA ILE A 89 -3.83 19.56 -23.12
C ILE A 89 -3.03 20.73 -22.56
N GLN A 90 -2.20 20.47 -21.56
CA GLN A 90 -1.39 21.50 -20.90
C GLN A 90 -0.01 21.60 -21.53
N GLU A 91 0.54 22.82 -21.57
CA GLU A 91 1.95 23.03 -21.86
C GLU A 91 2.82 22.50 -20.70
N LYS A 92 4.04 22.10 -21.02
CA LYS A 92 4.95 21.45 -20.06
C LYS A 92 5.17 22.26 -18.79
N GLU A 93 5.34 23.59 -18.91
CA GLU A 93 5.56 24.49 -17.77
C GLU A 93 4.35 24.54 -16.82
N GLN A 94 3.14 24.52 -17.37
CA GLN A 94 1.90 24.50 -16.56
C GLN A 94 1.76 23.16 -15.82
N LEU A 95 2.11 22.05 -16.48
CA LEU A 95 2.11 20.73 -15.88
C LEU A 95 3.09 20.67 -14.71
N GLU A 96 4.31 21.16 -14.88
CA GLU A 96 5.32 21.19 -13.80
C GLU A 96 4.85 22.02 -12.60
N GLY A 97 4.17 23.15 -12.83
CA GLY A 97 3.59 23.96 -11.78
C GLY A 97 2.51 23.22 -10.98
N ILE A 98 1.62 22.50 -11.69
CA ILE A 98 0.56 21.70 -11.06
C ILE A 98 1.17 20.56 -10.23
N VAL A 99 2.13 19.81 -10.80
CA VAL A 99 2.83 18.72 -10.12
C VAL A 99 3.53 19.22 -8.86
N SER A 100 4.20 20.38 -8.93
CA SER A 100 4.83 21.00 -7.76
C SER A 100 3.83 21.33 -6.67
N ASN A 101 2.68 21.89 -7.03
CA ASN A 101 1.59 22.17 -6.08
C ASN A 101 1.04 20.90 -5.42
N VAL A 102 0.80 19.87 -6.21
CA VAL A 102 0.31 18.57 -5.70
C VAL A 102 1.32 17.96 -4.72
N LEU A 103 2.60 17.96 -5.07
CA LEU A 103 3.67 17.42 -4.21
C LEU A 103 4.01 18.31 -3.01
N SER A 104 3.56 19.57 -2.98
CA SER A 104 3.66 20.43 -1.80
C SER A 104 2.59 20.12 -0.76
N ASN A 105 1.50 19.46 -1.15
CA ASN A 105 0.47 18.99 -0.23
C ASN A 105 0.86 17.63 0.35
N GLN A 106 1.05 17.57 1.66
CA GLN A 106 1.53 16.38 2.35
C GLN A 106 0.56 15.19 2.24
N GLU A 107 -0.75 15.42 2.28
CA GLU A 107 -1.76 14.37 2.17
C GLU A 107 -1.81 13.79 0.76
N GLU A 108 -1.77 14.65 -0.26
CA GLU A 108 -1.74 14.22 -1.66
C GLU A 108 -0.44 13.45 -1.98
N THR A 109 0.69 13.98 -1.52
CA THR A 109 1.99 13.31 -1.68
C THR A 109 1.99 11.93 -1.05
N ARG A 110 1.45 11.78 0.15
CA ARG A 110 1.30 10.49 0.81
C ARG A 110 0.42 9.55 0.01
N ARG A 111 -0.76 9.99 -0.43
CA ARG A 111 -1.70 9.21 -1.22
C ARG A 111 -1.08 8.70 -2.53
N ILE A 112 -0.37 9.59 -3.25
CA ILE A 112 0.30 9.25 -4.51
C ILE A 112 1.47 8.28 -4.27
N SER A 113 2.22 8.48 -3.19
CA SER A 113 3.31 7.58 -2.78
C SER A 113 2.80 6.17 -2.46
N GLU A 114 1.70 6.07 -1.72
CA GLU A 114 1.05 4.78 -1.40
C GLU A 114 0.57 4.09 -2.69
N GLN A 115 0.01 4.83 -3.64
CA GLN A 115 -0.42 4.30 -4.93
C GLN A 115 0.76 3.80 -5.76
N LEU A 116 1.82 4.60 -5.91
CA LEU A 116 3.04 4.21 -6.64
C LEU A 116 3.68 2.96 -6.02
N MET A 117 3.79 2.91 -4.68
CA MET A 117 4.32 1.75 -3.99
C MET A 117 3.44 0.51 -4.23
N GLY A 118 2.12 0.66 -4.18
CA GLY A 118 1.17 -0.42 -4.50
C GLY A 118 1.36 -0.97 -5.91
N ASP A 119 1.57 -0.09 -6.90
CA ASP A 119 1.84 -0.49 -8.29
C ASP A 119 3.19 -1.21 -8.43
N LYS A 120 4.26 -0.72 -7.76
CA LYS A 120 5.58 -1.39 -7.72
C LYS A 120 5.48 -2.78 -7.10
N MET A 121 4.79 -2.90 -5.98
CA MET A 121 4.57 -4.18 -5.30
C MET A 121 3.74 -5.15 -6.15
N LEU A 122 2.68 -4.66 -6.80
CA LEU A 122 1.86 -5.48 -7.69
C LEU A 122 2.68 -6.02 -8.88
N LYS A 123 3.51 -5.17 -9.48
CA LYS A 123 4.42 -5.57 -10.55
C LYS A 123 5.41 -6.62 -10.06
N PHE A 124 6.06 -6.38 -8.94
CA PHE A 124 6.99 -7.32 -8.31
C PHE A 124 6.34 -8.69 -8.05
N TYR A 125 5.15 -8.72 -7.47
CA TYR A 125 4.45 -9.98 -7.23
C TYR A 125 4.06 -10.71 -8.52
N LYS A 126 3.68 -9.99 -9.57
CA LYS A 126 3.38 -10.59 -10.88
C LYS A 126 4.62 -11.25 -11.50
N GLU A 127 5.80 -10.69 -11.27
CA GLU A 127 7.06 -11.17 -11.83
C GLU A 127 7.67 -12.31 -11.00
N LYS A 128 7.57 -12.23 -9.68
CA LYS A 128 8.29 -13.13 -8.75
C LYS A 128 7.42 -14.21 -8.12
N ALA A 129 6.13 -13.98 -7.93
CA ALA A 129 5.27 -14.97 -7.30
C ALA A 129 4.86 -16.07 -8.30
N PRO A 130 4.79 -17.35 -7.88
CA PRO A 130 4.29 -18.45 -8.71
C PRO A 130 2.77 -18.38 -8.83
N LEU A 131 2.27 -17.42 -9.61
CA LEU A 131 0.85 -17.16 -9.76
C LEU A 131 0.19 -18.22 -10.66
N LYS A 132 -0.93 -18.77 -10.19
CA LYS A 132 -1.81 -19.61 -11.01
C LYS A 132 -2.81 -18.70 -11.72
N ILE A 133 -2.63 -18.50 -13.03
CA ILE A 133 -3.55 -17.70 -13.84
C ILE A 133 -4.75 -18.56 -14.20
N LYS A 134 -5.93 -18.16 -13.74
CA LYS A 134 -7.22 -18.77 -14.08
C LYS A 134 -7.99 -17.83 -14.99
N LYS A 135 -8.32 -18.30 -16.20
CA LYS A 135 -9.22 -17.56 -17.09
C LYS A 135 -10.65 -17.82 -16.65
N VAL A 136 -11.37 -16.77 -16.30
CA VAL A 136 -12.77 -16.84 -15.86
C VAL A 136 -13.61 -15.84 -16.64
N GLY A 137 -14.91 -16.13 -16.82
CA GLY A 137 -15.86 -15.14 -17.35
C GLY A 137 -16.09 -14.00 -16.36
N PHE A 138 -16.59 -12.86 -16.86
CA PHE A 138 -16.81 -11.66 -16.06
C PHE A 138 -17.67 -11.91 -14.81
N ASP A 139 -18.80 -12.62 -14.95
CA ASP A 139 -19.71 -12.91 -13.84
C ASP A 139 -19.05 -13.77 -12.74
N THR A 140 -18.22 -14.73 -13.16
CA THR A 140 -17.45 -15.57 -12.23
C THR A 140 -16.39 -14.76 -11.51
N PHE A 141 -15.72 -13.86 -12.24
CA PHE A 141 -14.73 -12.93 -11.66
C PHE A 141 -15.38 -12.03 -10.61
N VAL A 142 -16.53 -11.44 -10.90
CA VAL A 142 -17.26 -10.58 -9.96
C VAL A 142 -17.66 -11.36 -8.70
N LYS A 143 -18.17 -12.58 -8.86
CA LYS A 143 -18.52 -13.44 -7.71
C LYS A 143 -17.29 -13.81 -6.87
N GLU A 144 -16.17 -14.16 -7.50
CA GLU A 144 -14.93 -14.53 -6.78
C GLU A 144 -14.27 -13.31 -6.12
N ALA A 145 -14.32 -12.13 -6.75
CA ALA A 145 -13.67 -10.90 -6.26
C ALA A 145 -14.50 -10.15 -5.20
N TYR A 146 -15.82 -10.13 -5.33
CA TYR A 146 -16.72 -9.32 -4.51
C TYR A 146 -17.80 -10.14 -3.77
N GLY A 147 -17.99 -11.40 -4.10
CA GLY A 147 -19.03 -12.26 -3.51
C GLY A 147 -18.68 -12.89 -2.16
N LYS A 148 -17.53 -12.53 -1.56
CA LYS A 148 -17.15 -12.85 -0.18
C LYS A 148 -17.41 -11.63 0.72
N ALA A 149 -18.63 -11.15 0.72
CA ALA A 149 -19.13 -10.27 1.78
C ALA A 149 -19.87 -11.11 2.81
#